data_4db3f74e68de0dea9a76d65f79671775
#
_entry.id   4db3f74e68de0dea9a76d65f79671775
#
_cell.length_a   1.000
_cell.length_b   1.000
_cell.length_c   1.000
_cell.angle_alpha   90.00
_cell.angle_beta   90.00
_cell.angle_gamma   90.00
#
_symmetry.space_group_name_H-M   'P 1'
#
loop_
_entity.id
_entity.type
_entity.pdbx_description
1 polymer ?
#
loop_
_entity_poly.entity_id
_entity_poly.type
_entity_poly.pdbx_seq_one_letter_code
_entity_poly.pdbx_strand_id
1 'polypeptide(L)'
;VEAAPGEKHSAIITRGIAMPAHEGRAAIRQAVARGQVSEEDGEEVFWLYSYAQEYRLKEADLAEKRGAYDKNTIYQVCRGSYGVTSGGKPASWANIIKAIKGFKAVELEEMKKKRIGIIETEVKKTVFSACTAALNDGMPAFIYGASQIGKTTALMEIQRLNNHGKTVYLRMGSGWTRPRLVRELALRFGNGVKHTKCWALEDAIFGSLTRYNLLIIDEFHLALETATDASAKAMMEFVREVYDRTGCGLVMSATKVGLAGLEGGKNQMLFDQLRRRGVVKVVLPDVPPVRDINTIARSFDLPLPAGEVLAGIKQLVKTRGLGVFIKYLQKSYAVCRKAKSELSWDAYRKVVNGYLALGAMKSEY
;
A
#
# COMPACT_ATOMS: atom_id res chain seq x y z
N VAL A 1 -38.14 -26.28 -16.56
CA VAL A 1 -37.19 -25.73 -15.61
C VAL A 1 -36.03 -25.17 -16.44
N GLU A 2 -36.11 -23.86 -16.75
CA GLU A 2 -35.13 -23.12 -17.54
C GLU A 2 -33.86 -22.87 -16.71
N ALA A 3 -32.72 -23.18 -17.28
CA ALA A 3 -31.41 -22.89 -16.75
C ALA A 3 -31.09 -21.39 -16.98
N ALA A 4 -30.65 -20.70 -15.93
CA ALA A 4 -30.20 -19.31 -15.99
C ALA A 4 -28.96 -19.16 -16.90
N PRO A 5 -28.82 -18.04 -17.65
CA PRO A 5 -27.71 -17.82 -18.54
C PRO A 5 -26.43 -17.54 -17.75
N GLY A 6 -25.39 -18.34 -18.04
CA GLY A 6 -24.06 -18.17 -17.47
C GLY A 6 -23.47 -16.79 -17.76
N GLU A 7 -23.04 -16.11 -16.70
CA GLU A 7 -22.24 -14.91 -16.78
C GLU A 7 -20.92 -15.20 -17.52
N LYS A 8 -20.87 -14.75 -18.76
CA LYS A 8 -19.63 -14.65 -19.50
C LYS A 8 -18.76 -13.60 -18.78
N HIS A 9 -17.75 -14.04 -18.05
CA HIS A 9 -16.67 -13.18 -17.61
C HIS A 9 -15.99 -12.62 -18.86
N SER A 10 -16.50 -11.49 -19.33
CA SER A 10 -15.90 -10.70 -20.39
C SER A 10 -14.48 -10.31 -19.92
N ALA A 11 -13.50 -10.62 -20.74
CA ALA A 11 -12.15 -10.13 -20.58
C ALA A 11 -12.20 -8.63 -20.33
N ILE A 12 -11.76 -8.19 -19.13
CA ILE A 12 -11.65 -6.78 -18.78
C ILE A 12 -10.52 -6.22 -19.65
N ILE A 13 -10.91 -5.66 -20.80
CA ILE A 13 -10.02 -4.85 -21.63
C ILE A 13 -9.66 -3.63 -20.75
N THR A 14 -8.40 -3.49 -20.40
CA THR A 14 -7.84 -2.37 -19.67
C THR A 14 -8.09 -1.10 -20.46
N ARG A 15 -9.10 -0.31 -20.08
CA ARG A 15 -9.33 1.05 -20.59
C ARG A 15 -8.38 1.97 -19.84
N GLY A 16 -7.20 2.21 -20.35
CA GLY A 16 -6.18 3.09 -19.79
C GLY A 16 -5.10 3.33 -20.83
N ILE A 17 -4.02 3.99 -20.50
CA ILE A 17 -2.83 4.07 -21.37
C ILE A 17 -2.37 2.63 -21.63
N ALA A 18 -2.47 2.18 -22.88
CA ALA A 18 -2.27 0.80 -23.28
C ALA A 18 -0.77 0.44 -23.40
N MET A 19 -0.04 0.56 -22.28
CA MET A 19 1.40 0.23 -22.24
C MET A 19 1.72 -0.38 -20.87
N PRO A 20 2.45 -1.50 -20.78
CA PRO A 20 2.89 -2.06 -19.50
C PRO A 20 3.82 -1.12 -18.74
N ALA A 21 3.83 -1.19 -17.41
CA ALA A 21 4.62 -0.30 -16.57
C ALA A 21 6.13 -0.36 -16.86
N HIS A 22 6.67 -1.54 -17.16
CA HIS A 22 8.10 -1.70 -17.50
C HIS A 22 8.46 -1.03 -18.82
N GLU A 23 7.56 -1.01 -19.81
CA GLU A 23 7.76 -0.28 -21.06
C GLU A 23 7.72 1.24 -20.84
N GLY A 24 6.78 1.73 -20.00
CA GLY A 24 6.73 3.13 -19.59
C GLY A 24 8.02 3.56 -18.90
N ARG A 25 8.58 2.74 -18.03
CA ARG A 25 9.86 3.02 -17.41
C ARG A 25 11.02 2.98 -18.38
N ALA A 26 11.04 2.05 -19.32
CA ALA A 26 12.06 2.01 -20.36
C ALA A 26 12.05 3.29 -21.21
N ALA A 27 10.85 3.77 -21.56
CA ALA A 27 10.68 5.03 -22.28
C ALA A 27 11.21 6.24 -21.51
N ILE A 28 10.93 6.32 -20.20
CA ILE A 28 11.46 7.39 -19.32
C ILE A 28 12.98 7.30 -19.22
N ARG A 29 13.56 6.12 -19.04
CA ARG A 29 15.03 5.93 -19.01
C ARG A 29 15.70 6.40 -20.29
N GLN A 30 15.08 6.20 -21.44
CA GLN A 30 15.59 6.73 -22.71
C GLN A 30 15.58 8.26 -22.76
N ALA A 31 14.53 8.90 -22.21
CA ALA A 31 14.46 10.35 -22.12
C ALA A 31 15.51 10.91 -21.14
N VAL A 32 15.78 10.22 -20.03
CA VAL A 32 16.86 10.55 -19.11
C VAL A 32 18.22 10.43 -19.79
N ALA A 33 18.47 9.34 -20.50
CA ALA A 33 19.73 9.14 -21.24
C ALA A 33 19.98 10.19 -22.30
N ARG A 34 18.91 10.79 -22.89
CA ARG A 34 19.01 11.90 -23.83
C ARG A 34 19.14 13.28 -23.15
N GLY A 35 19.16 13.34 -21.83
CA GLY A 35 19.25 14.58 -21.06
C GLY A 35 18.01 15.48 -21.12
N GLN A 36 16.83 14.93 -21.51
CA GLN A 36 15.57 15.69 -21.61
C GLN A 36 14.90 15.90 -20.24
N VAL A 37 15.14 14.99 -19.32
CA VAL A 37 14.55 14.95 -17.97
C VAL A 37 15.55 14.32 -17.01
N SER A 38 15.56 14.76 -15.75
CA SER A 38 16.31 14.10 -14.69
C SER A 38 15.65 12.77 -14.30
N GLU A 39 16.39 11.89 -13.63
CA GLU A 39 15.85 10.63 -13.16
C GLU A 39 14.70 10.87 -12.15
N GLU A 40 14.87 11.82 -11.23
CA GLU A 40 13.85 12.19 -10.25
C GLU A 40 12.59 12.77 -10.92
N ASP A 41 12.76 13.67 -11.90
CA ASP A 41 11.63 14.23 -12.64
C ASP A 41 10.95 13.18 -13.54
N GLY A 42 11.69 12.19 -14.03
CA GLY A 42 11.14 11.03 -14.73
C GLY A 42 10.15 10.23 -13.88
N GLU A 43 10.35 10.17 -12.56
CA GLU A 43 9.40 9.56 -11.64
C GLU A 43 8.05 10.30 -11.57
N GLU A 44 8.02 11.61 -11.80
CA GLU A 44 6.77 12.36 -11.89
C GLU A 44 5.97 11.99 -13.14
N VAL A 45 6.65 11.73 -14.25
CA VAL A 45 6.02 11.20 -15.47
C VAL A 45 5.47 9.80 -15.24
N PHE A 46 6.24 8.96 -14.56
CA PHE A 46 5.79 7.62 -14.22
C PHE A 46 4.59 7.64 -13.26
N TRP A 47 4.56 8.60 -12.33
CA TRP A 47 3.40 8.83 -11.47
C TRP A 47 2.14 9.15 -12.31
N LEU A 48 2.23 10.07 -13.29
CA LEU A 48 1.10 10.40 -14.17
C LEU A 48 0.62 9.19 -14.97
N TYR A 49 1.57 8.41 -15.50
CA TYR A 49 1.27 7.16 -16.19
C TYR A 49 0.51 6.17 -15.28
N SER A 50 1.00 5.94 -14.07
CA SER A 50 0.39 5.02 -13.10
C SER A 50 -0.98 5.51 -12.61
N TYR A 51 -1.14 6.83 -12.44
CA TYR A 51 -2.43 7.47 -12.17
C TYR A 51 -3.45 7.15 -13.27
N ALA A 52 -3.05 7.31 -14.53
CA ALA A 52 -3.91 6.99 -15.65
C ALA A 52 -4.32 5.50 -15.70
N GLN A 53 -3.39 4.61 -15.41
CA GLN A 53 -3.67 3.17 -15.33
C GLN A 53 -4.67 2.83 -14.23
N GLU A 54 -4.49 3.36 -13.02
CA GLU A 54 -5.34 3.09 -11.86
C GLU A 54 -6.77 3.57 -12.09
N TYR A 55 -6.92 4.78 -12.64
CA TYR A 55 -8.24 5.36 -12.94
C TYR A 55 -8.77 4.99 -14.32
N ARG A 56 -8.08 4.13 -15.07
CA ARG A 56 -8.44 3.68 -16.43
C ARG A 56 -8.66 4.85 -17.41
N LEU A 57 -7.83 5.89 -17.27
CA LEU A 57 -7.88 7.08 -18.11
C LEU A 57 -7.04 6.89 -19.37
N LYS A 58 -7.53 7.41 -20.48
CA LYS A 58 -6.76 7.58 -21.72
C LYS A 58 -6.06 8.92 -21.73
N GLU A 59 -5.15 9.10 -22.67
CA GLU A 59 -4.43 10.36 -22.87
C GLU A 59 -5.37 11.55 -23.09
N ALA A 60 -6.52 11.33 -23.78
CA ALA A 60 -7.54 12.35 -23.98
C ALA A 60 -8.22 12.76 -22.66
N ASP A 61 -8.53 11.80 -21.80
CA ASP A 61 -9.16 12.05 -20.49
C ASP A 61 -8.23 12.85 -19.57
N LEU A 62 -6.91 12.59 -19.65
CA LEU A 62 -5.90 13.34 -18.92
C LEU A 62 -5.77 14.78 -19.46
N ALA A 63 -5.85 14.97 -20.78
CA ALA A 63 -5.82 16.27 -21.42
C ALA A 63 -7.02 17.12 -21.00
N GLU A 64 -8.21 16.54 -20.99
CA GLU A 64 -9.44 17.21 -20.57
C GLU A 64 -9.42 17.63 -19.10
N LYS A 65 -9.01 16.72 -18.22
CA LYS A 65 -8.89 17.03 -16.78
C LYS A 65 -7.93 18.18 -16.49
N ARG A 66 -7.02 18.48 -17.41
CA ARG A 66 -5.89 19.37 -17.15
C ARG A 66 -5.89 20.65 -17.95
N GLY A 67 -6.41 20.63 -19.15
CA GLY A 67 -6.42 21.80 -20.04
C GLY A 67 -5.05 22.41 -20.40
N ALA A 68 -3.94 21.84 -19.88
CA ALA A 68 -2.61 22.38 -20.06
C ALA A 68 -1.84 21.78 -21.26
N TYR A 69 -2.18 20.56 -21.66
CA TYR A 69 -1.52 19.87 -22.76
C TYR A 69 -2.53 19.00 -23.54
N ASP A 70 -2.34 18.92 -24.85
CA ASP A 70 -3.15 18.07 -25.71
C ASP A 70 -2.81 16.57 -25.53
N LYS A 71 -3.71 15.70 -26.03
CA LYS A 71 -3.56 14.24 -25.93
C LYS A 71 -2.27 13.71 -26.57
N ASN A 72 -1.79 14.35 -27.65
CA ASN A 72 -0.59 13.89 -28.37
C ASN A 72 0.66 14.18 -27.55
N THR A 73 0.72 15.34 -26.88
CA THR A 73 1.80 15.68 -25.96
C THR A 73 1.87 14.68 -24.82
N ILE A 74 0.74 14.36 -24.18
CA ILE A 74 0.68 13.36 -23.09
C ILE A 74 1.11 11.98 -23.61
N TYR A 75 0.62 11.58 -24.78
CA TYR A 75 0.99 10.33 -25.43
C TYR A 75 2.51 10.23 -25.64
N GLN A 76 3.14 11.29 -26.21
CA GLN A 76 4.58 11.32 -26.47
C GLN A 76 5.40 11.31 -25.17
N VAL A 77 4.97 12.04 -24.16
CA VAL A 77 5.63 12.09 -22.84
C VAL A 77 5.64 10.71 -22.19
N CYS A 78 4.49 10.04 -22.13
CA CYS A 78 4.39 8.70 -21.56
C CYS A 78 5.22 7.65 -22.31
N ARG A 79 5.52 7.88 -23.58
CA ARG A 79 6.36 7.00 -24.42
C ARG A 79 7.80 7.48 -24.62
N GLY A 80 8.20 8.52 -23.89
CA GLY A 80 9.57 9.04 -23.96
C GLY A 80 9.96 9.63 -25.32
N SER A 81 8.99 9.93 -26.17
CA SER A 81 9.23 10.45 -27.54
C SER A 81 8.99 11.96 -27.70
N TYR A 82 8.56 12.65 -26.63
CA TYR A 82 8.30 14.07 -26.67
C TYR A 82 9.58 14.89 -26.98
N GLY A 83 9.46 15.79 -27.93
CA GLY A 83 10.53 16.68 -28.31
C GLY A 83 11.73 15.99 -29.01
N VAL A 84 11.57 14.75 -29.47
CA VAL A 84 12.57 14.06 -30.28
C VAL A 84 12.34 14.43 -31.76
N THR A 85 13.23 15.25 -32.30
CA THR A 85 13.22 15.64 -33.72
C THR A 85 14.41 15.04 -34.46
N SER A 86 14.21 14.69 -35.72
CA SER A 86 15.29 14.19 -36.60
C SER A 86 16.34 15.28 -36.78
N GLY A 87 17.49 15.18 -36.09
CA GLY A 87 18.65 16.07 -36.24
C GLY A 87 18.68 17.32 -35.36
N GLY A 88 17.72 17.50 -34.43
CA GLY A 88 17.70 18.61 -33.47
C GLY A 88 18.10 18.20 -32.05
N LYS A 89 18.49 19.19 -31.21
CA LYS A 89 18.68 18.99 -29.78
C LYS A 89 17.32 18.63 -29.15
N PRO A 90 17.21 17.54 -28.35
CA PRO A 90 15.92 17.16 -27.79
C PRO A 90 15.36 18.25 -26.85
N ALA A 91 14.06 18.49 -26.93
CA ALA A 91 13.39 19.49 -26.07
C ALA A 91 13.41 19.10 -24.61
N SER A 92 13.61 20.07 -23.73
CA SER A 92 13.50 19.87 -22.28
C SER A 92 12.05 19.65 -21.85
N TRP A 93 11.84 18.78 -20.88
CA TRP A 93 10.52 18.47 -20.31
C TRP A 93 10.14 19.36 -19.13
N ALA A 94 10.94 20.37 -18.78
CA ALA A 94 10.78 21.17 -17.56
C ALA A 94 9.35 21.71 -17.36
N ASN A 95 8.73 22.27 -18.41
CA ASN A 95 7.37 22.82 -18.31
C ASN A 95 6.32 21.72 -18.09
N ILE A 96 6.48 20.57 -18.74
CA ILE A 96 5.58 19.41 -18.58
C ILE A 96 5.69 18.84 -17.17
N ILE A 97 6.91 18.70 -16.66
CA ILE A 97 7.16 18.25 -15.28
C ILE A 97 6.53 19.21 -14.27
N LYS A 98 6.67 20.52 -14.47
CA LYS A 98 6.01 21.52 -13.61
C LYS A 98 4.49 21.35 -13.60
N ALA A 99 3.88 21.10 -14.75
CA ALA A 99 2.44 20.86 -14.84
C ALA A 99 2.03 19.54 -14.16
N ILE A 100 2.81 18.47 -14.35
CA ILE A 100 2.56 17.18 -13.69
C ILE A 100 2.65 17.33 -12.17
N LYS A 101 3.69 17.98 -11.64
CA LYS A 101 3.84 18.27 -10.21
C LYS A 101 2.67 19.09 -9.66
N GLY A 102 2.21 20.11 -10.40
CA GLY A 102 1.03 20.90 -10.05
C GLY A 102 -0.25 20.04 -9.94
N PHE A 103 -0.47 19.15 -10.90
CA PHE A 103 -1.60 18.21 -10.87
C PHE A 103 -1.53 17.24 -9.70
N LYS A 104 -0.42 16.66 -9.51
CA LYS A 104 -0.20 15.77 -8.39
C LYS A 104 -0.51 16.45 -7.05
N ALA A 105 -0.09 17.69 -6.89
CA ALA A 105 -0.38 18.47 -5.68
C ALA A 105 -1.90 18.66 -5.46
N VAL A 106 -2.65 19.00 -6.51
CA VAL A 106 -4.11 19.16 -6.44
C VAL A 106 -4.80 17.84 -6.10
N GLU A 107 -4.44 16.75 -6.79
CA GLU A 107 -5.00 15.42 -6.53
C GLU A 107 -4.72 14.95 -5.09
N LEU A 108 -3.51 15.19 -4.58
CA LEU A 108 -3.16 14.86 -3.21
C LEU A 108 -3.97 15.69 -2.19
N GLU A 109 -4.21 16.97 -2.45
CA GLU A 109 -5.06 17.82 -1.60
C GLU A 109 -6.53 17.37 -1.63
N GLU A 110 -7.07 17.00 -2.79
CA GLU A 110 -8.41 16.43 -2.88
C GLU A 110 -8.53 15.08 -2.15
N MET A 111 -7.53 14.24 -2.25
CA MET A 111 -7.45 13.00 -1.48
C MET A 111 -7.41 13.27 0.02
N LYS A 112 -6.70 14.31 0.48
CA LYS A 112 -6.71 14.73 1.88
C LYS A 112 -8.09 15.22 2.33
N LYS A 113 -8.79 15.99 1.51
CA LYS A 113 -10.15 16.49 1.82
C LYS A 113 -11.20 15.37 1.88
N LYS A 114 -11.06 14.33 1.07
CA LYS A 114 -11.91 13.12 1.13
C LYS A 114 -11.62 12.21 2.32
N ARG A 115 -10.66 12.57 3.17
CA ARG A 115 -10.28 11.84 4.38
C ARG A 115 -11.30 11.99 5.49
N ILE A 116 -12.32 11.18 5.48
CA ILE A 116 -13.04 10.87 6.71
C ILE A 116 -12.37 9.61 7.28
N GLY A 117 -11.52 9.76 8.31
CA GLY A 117 -11.33 8.69 9.25
C GLY A 117 -9.97 8.00 9.40
N ILE A 118 -8.86 8.48 8.86
CA ILE A 118 -7.56 7.93 9.28
C ILE A 118 -6.94 8.81 10.35
N ILE A 119 -6.99 8.28 11.56
CA ILE A 119 -6.60 8.99 12.79
C ILE A 119 -5.07 8.95 12.91
N GLU A 120 -4.46 10.09 13.27
CA GLU A 120 -3.02 10.22 13.49
C GLU A 120 -2.60 9.62 14.84
N THR A 121 -2.41 8.30 14.88
CA THR A 121 -1.90 7.57 16.04
C THR A 121 -0.37 7.51 16.05
N GLU A 122 0.23 7.30 17.22
CA GLU A 122 1.69 7.09 17.33
C GLU A 122 2.13 5.84 16.56
N VAL A 123 1.30 4.79 16.56
CA VAL A 123 1.54 3.60 15.73
C VAL A 123 1.63 3.96 14.26
N LYS A 124 0.69 4.79 13.76
CA LYS A 124 0.72 5.26 12.36
C LYS A 124 1.99 6.06 12.09
N LYS A 125 2.36 7.01 12.94
CA LYS A 125 3.57 7.82 12.78
C LYS A 125 4.82 6.95 12.72
N THR A 126 4.93 5.96 13.60
CA THR A 126 6.07 5.03 13.62
C THR A 126 6.16 4.21 12.32
N VAL A 127 5.04 3.69 11.82
CA VAL A 127 4.98 2.97 10.54
C VAL A 127 5.37 3.88 9.38
N PHE A 128 4.88 5.13 9.38
CA PHE A 128 5.22 6.13 8.35
C PHE A 128 6.70 6.46 8.36
N SER A 129 7.30 6.69 9.53
CA SER A 129 8.74 6.95 9.66
C SER A 129 9.58 5.79 9.11
N ALA A 130 9.19 4.55 9.41
CA ALA A 130 9.89 3.36 8.90
C ALA A 130 9.79 3.27 7.36
N CYS A 131 8.62 3.53 6.80
CA CYS A 131 8.43 3.53 5.34
C CYS A 131 9.18 4.67 4.65
N THR A 132 9.23 5.84 5.29
CA THR A 132 9.98 7.00 4.77
C THR A 132 11.48 6.72 4.78
N ALA A 133 12.01 6.12 5.85
CA ALA A 133 13.41 5.70 5.92
C ALA A 133 13.73 4.64 4.85
N ALA A 134 12.85 3.64 4.68
CA ALA A 134 13.05 2.63 3.64
C ALA A 134 13.09 3.23 2.23
N LEU A 135 12.24 4.22 1.96
CA LEU A 135 12.19 4.88 0.65
C LEU A 135 13.39 5.82 0.42
N ASN A 136 13.73 6.64 1.41
CA ASN A 136 14.72 7.71 1.23
C ASN A 136 16.16 7.21 1.41
N ASP A 137 16.36 6.34 2.40
CA ASP A 137 17.70 5.86 2.79
C ASP A 137 18.04 4.50 2.15
N GLY A 138 17.08 3.89 1.44
CA GLY A 138 17.24 2.57 0.83
C GLY A 138 17.45 1.45 1.85
N MET A 139 17.10 1.66 3.12
CA MET A 139 17.27 0.66 4.18
C MET A 139 16.00 -0.18 4.33
N PRO A 140 16.05 -1.51 4.15
CA PRO A 140 14.88 -2.34 4.37
C PRO A 140 14.35 -2.18 5.80
N ALA A 141 13.02 -2.14 5.97
CA ALA A 141 12.39 -2.04 7.27
C ALA A 141 11.50 -3.26 7.55
N PHE A 142 11.62 -3.78 8.78
CA PHE A 142 10.72 -4.81 9.30
C PHE A 142 9.86 -4.26 10.41
N ILE A 143 8.54 -4.30 10.24
CA ILE A 143 7.57 -3.77 11.18
C ILE A 143 6.82 -4.91 11.87
N TYR A 144 7.01 -5.03 13.16
CA TYR A 144 6.40 -6.07 13.97
C TYR A 144 5.44 -5.48 15.00
N GLY A 145 4.35 -6.17 15.26
CA GLY A 145 3.41 -5.73 16.29
C GLY A 145 2.23 -6.67 16.42
N ALA A 146 1.46 -6.52 17.48
CA ALA A 146 0.25 -7.29 17.71
C ALA A 146 -0.72 -7.22 16.52
N SER A 147 -1.54 -8.25 16.36
CA SER A 147 -2.64 -8.19 15.40
C SER A 147 -3.58 -7.03 15.76
N GLN A 148 -4.14 -6.38 14.73
CA GLN A 148 -5.09 -5.27 14.88
C GLN A 148 -4.56 -4.02 15.61
N ILE A 149 -3.23 -3.85 15.76
CA ILE A 149 -2.63 -2.62 16.31
C ILE A 149 -2.71 -1.43 15.32
N GLY A 150 -3.02 -1.67 14.05
CA GLY A 150 -3.14 -0.64 13.02
C GLY A 150 -2.05 -0.68 11.95
N LYS A 151 -1.15 -1.69 11.92
CA LYS A 151 -0.10 -1.84 10.89
C LYS A 151 -0.64 -1.74 9.47
N THR A 152 -1.50 -2.67 9.10
CA THR A 152 -2.10 -2.75 7.75
C THR A 152 -2.78 -1.45 7.36
N THR A 153 -3.53 -0.83 8.27
CA THR A 153 -4.20 0.47 8.01
C THR A 153 -3.19 1.57 7.71
N ALA A 154 -2.10 1.65 8.46
CA ALA A 154 -1.05 2.63 8.23
C ALA A 154 -0.30 2.36 6.91
N LEU A 155 0.02 1.10 6.59
CA LEU A 155 0.69 0.71 5.34
C LEU A 155 -0.17 1.00 4.11
N MET A 156 -1.46 0.69 4.15
CA MET A 156 -2.40 1.02 3.09
C MET A 156 -2.58 2.53 2.92
N GLU A 157 -2.51 3.29 4.01
CA GLU A 157 -2.54 4.76 3.93
C GLU A 157 -1.30 5.34 3.26
N ILE A 158 -0.12 4.78 3.50
CA ILE A 158 1.10 5.16 2.78
C ILE A 158 0.95 4.89 1.30
N GLN A 159 0.46 3.71 0.92
CA GLN A 159 0.17 3.42 -0.49
C GLN A 159 -0.78 4.46 -1.09
N ARG A 160 -1.83 4.82 -0.36
CA ARG A 160 -2.82 5.80 -0.81
C ARG A 160 -2.23 7.21 -1.00
N LEU A 161 -1.29 7.61 -0.13
CA LEU A 161 -0.60 8.91 -0.21
C LEU A 161 0.50 8.94 -1.27
N ASN A 162 1.20 7.83 -1.42
CA ASN A 162 2.27 7.61 -2.38
C ASN A 162 1.83 6.63 -3.48
N ASN A 163 0.58 6.73 -3.93
CA ASN A 163 0.03 5.82 -4.92
C ASN A 163 0.57 6.10 -6.34
N HIS A 164 -0.10 5.54 -7.33
CA HIS A 164 0.20 5.71 -8.75
C HIS A 164 1.64 5.26 -9.07
N GLY A 165 1.96 4.02 -8.65
CA GLY A 165 3.22 3.36 -8.93
C GLY A 165 4.38 3.74 -8.01
N LYS A 166 4.28 4.77 -7.15
CA LYS A 166 5.33 5.07 -6.17
C LYS A 166 5.39 4.06 -5.04
N THR A 167 4.26 3.60 -4.54
CA THR A 167 4.19 2.56 -3.52
C THR A 167 3.40 1.37 -4.03
N VAL A 168 4.02 0.22 -4.00
CA VAL A 168 3.39 -1.07 -4.34
C VAL A 168 3.13 -1.81 -3.04
N TYR A 169 1.85 -2.02 -2.73
CA TYR A 169 1.43 -2.77 -1.56
C TYR A 169 0.94 -4.16 -1.95
N LEU A 170 1.47 -5.15 -1.26
CA LEU A 170 1.10 -6.55 -1.41
C LEU A 170 0.86 -7.15 -0.04
N ARG A 171 -0.32 -7.74 0.19
CA ARG A 171 -0.59 -8.53 1.38
C ARG A 171 -0.44 -10.00 1.06
N MET A 172 0.46 -10.68 1.76
CA MET A 172 0.66 -12.11 1.59
C MET A 172 -0.41 -12.92 2.31
N GLY A 173 -0.71 -14.08 1.77
CA GLY A 173 -1.61 -15.05 2.36
C GLY A 173 -0.92 -16.37 2.65
N SER A 174 -1.59 -17.22 3.44
CA SER A 174 -1.14 -18.58 3.68
C SER A 174 -1.05 -19.39 2.37
N GLY A 175 -0.10 -20.32 2.30
CA GLY A 175 0.09 -21.21 1.15
C GLY A 175 0.64 -20.52 -0.12
N TRP A 176 1.21 -19.33 -0.01
CA TRP A 176 1.84 -18.69 -1.15
C TRP A 176 3.16 -19.39 -1.52
N THR A 177 3.46 -19.35 -2.81
CA THR A 177 4.71 -19.85 -3.41
C THR A 177 5.37 -18.74 -4.20
N ARG A 178 6.67 -18.88 -4.56
CA ARG A 178 7.36 -17.89 -5.41
C ARG A 178 6.60 -17.56 -6.70
N PRO A 179 6.09 -18.52 -7.49
CA PRO A 179 5.32 -18.20 -8.70
C PRO A 179 4.06 -17.38 -8.43
N ARG A 180 3.38 -17.63 -7.30
CA ARG A 180 2.22 -16.84 -6.90
C ARG A 180 2.62 -15.43 -6.49
N LEU A 181 3.67 -15.28 -5.68
CA LEU A 181 4.22 -13.98 -5.30
C LEU A 181 4.59 -13.15 -6.53
N VAL A 182 5.32 -13.74 -7.48
CA VAL A 182 5.70 -13.09 -8.74
C VAL A 182 4.46 -12.62 -9.52
N ARG A 183 3.47 -13.47 -9.68
CA ARG A 183 2.22 -13.14 -10.41
C ARG A 183 1.45 -12.01 -9.73
N GLU A 184 1.25 -12.10 -8.43
CA GLU A 184 0.52 -11.07 -7.67
C GLU A 184 1.24 -9.72 -7.70
N LEU A 185 2.57 -9.75 -7.65
CA LEU A 185 3.38 -8.53 -7.76
C LEU A 185 3.33 -7.96 -9.18
N ALA A 186 3.45 -8.78 -10.22
CA ALA A 186 3.37 -8.36 -11.62
C ALA A 186 2.00 -7.72 -11.95
N LEU A 187 0.91 -8.24 -11.39
CA LEU A 187 -0.43 -7.66 -11.53
C LEU A 187 -0.51 -6.21 -11.03
N ARG A 188 0.27 -5.84 -10.00
CA ARG A 188 0.32 -4.46 -9.48
C ARG A 188 0.93 -3.48 -10.46
N PHE A 189 1.66 -3.96 -11.44
CA PHE A 189 2.26 -3.16 -12.51
C PHE A 189 1.47 -3.21 -13.83
N GLY A 190 0.24 -3.72 -13.81
CA GLY A 190 -0.62 -3.79 -15.00
C GLY A 190 -0.19 -4.86 -16.02
N ASN A 191 0.73 -5.76 -15.64
CA ASN A 191 1.17 -6.82 -16.53
C ASN A 191 0.10 -7.92 -16.63
N GLY A 192 -0.33 -8.22 -17.84
CA GLY A 192 -1.24 -9.33 -18.10
C GLY A 192 -0.59 -10.66 -17.75
N VAL A 193 -1.19 -11.42 -16.81
CA VAL A 193 -0.58 -12.63 -16.21
C VAL A 193 -1.03 -13.93 -16.89
N LYS A 194 -2.01 -13.87 -17.76
CA LYS A 194 -2.50 -15.09 -18.45
C LYS A 194 -1.45 -15.59 -19.44
N HIS A 195 -1.03 -16.83 -19.23
CA HIS A 195 -0.08 -17.55 -20.09
C HIS A 195 1.36 -16.99 -20.15
N THR A 196 1.70 -16.01 -19.31
CA THR A 196 3.06 -15.46 -19.26
C THR A 196 3.97 -16.34 -18.39
N LYS A 197 5.16 -16.66 -18.87
CA LYS A 197 6.17 -17.42 -18.12
C LYS A 197 6.66 -16.63 -16.91
N CYS A 198 6.97 -17.32 -15.81
CA CYS A 198 7.34 -16.69 -14.55
C CYS A 198 8.55 -15.75 -14.69
N TRP A 199 9.60 -16.17 -15.42
CA TRP A 199 10.79 -15.34 -15.64
C TRP A 199 10.49 -14.01 -16.36
N ALA A 200 9.56 -14.01 -17.33
CA ALA A 200 9.18 -12.78 -18.02
C ALA A 200 8.39 -11.82 -17.11
N LEU A 201 7.65 -12.36 -16.14
CA LEU A 201 7.00 -11.55 -15.11
C LEU A 201 8.02 -10.97 -14.12
N GLU A 202 9.05 -11.73 -13.77
CA GLU A 202 10.16 -11.28 -12.94
C GLU A 202 10.92 -10.12 -13.60
N ASP A 203 11.27 -10.26 -14.89
CA ASP A 203 11.91 -9.21 -15.66
C ASP A 203 11.03 -7.93 -15.74
N ALA A 204 9.72 -8.09 -15.91
CA ALA A 204 8.78 -6.99 -15.90
C ALA A 204 8.72 -6.29 -14.53
N ILE A 205 8.79 -7.04 -13.42
CA ILE A 205 8.87 -6.49 -12.06
C ILE A 205 10.16 -5.70 -11.89
N PHE A 206 11.31 -6.27 -12.23
CA PHE A 206 12.61 -5.60 -12.15
C PHE A 206 12.65 -4.34 -13.04
N GLY A 207 12.02 -4.41 -14.22
CA GLY A 207 11.88 -3.25 -15.11
C GLY A 207 10.97 -2.16 -14.59
N SER A 208 10.02 -2.49 -13.71
CA SER A 208 9.01 -1.56 -13.20
C SER A 208 9.39 -0.85 -11.90
N LEU A 209 10.33 -1.39 -11.13
CA LEU A 209 10.77 -0.83 -9.85
C LEU A 209 12.11 -0.08 -10.00
N THR A 210 12.27 0.96 -9.20
CA THR A 210 13.49 1.76 -9.06
C THR A 210 13.69 2.16 -7.60
N ARG A 211 14.80 2.81 -7.27
CA ARG A 211 15.07 3.41 -5.95
C ARG A 211 14.01 4.43 -5.48
N TYR A 212 13.17 4.93 -6.38
CA TYR A 212 12.10 5.89 -6.07
C TYR A 212 10.77 5.20 -5.70
N ASN A 213 10.73 3.89 -5.70
CA ASN A 213 9.56 3.11 -5.35
C ASN A 213 9.69 2.50 -3.97
N LEU A 214 8.56 2.31 -3.32
CA LEU A 214 8.43 1.58 -2.06
C LEU A 214 7.65 0.29 -2.30
N LEU A 215 8.27 -0.85 -2.05
CA LEU A 215 7.61 -2.15 -2.02
C LEU A 215 7.23 -2.50 -0.58
N ILE A 216 5.95 -2.67 -0.32
CA ILE A 216 5.41 -3.08 0.97
C ILE A 216 4.86 -4.49 0.86
N ILE A 217 5.39 -5.41 1.68
CA ILE A 217 4.91 -6.78 1.80
C ILE A 217 4.32 -6.97 3.20
N ASP A 218 3.00 -6.92 3.29
CA ASP A 218 2.27 -7.06 4.55
C ASP A 218 1.95 -8.53 4.86
N GLU A 219 1.92 -8.90 6.14
CA GLU A 219 1.67 -10.25 6.66
C GLU A 219 2.63 -11.32 6.09
N PHE A 220 3.88 -10.93 5.87
CA PHE A 220 4.91 -11.75 5.23
C PHE A 220 5.11 -13.13 5.87
N HIS A 221 4.95 -13.23 7.20
CA HIS A 221 5.08 -14.48 7.94
C HIS A 221 4.08 -15.56 7.52
N LEU A 222 2.85 -15.18 7.09
CA LEU A 222 1.80 -16.15 6.74
C LEU A 222 2.21 -17.10 5.59
N ALA A 223 2.97 -16.58 4.64
CA ALA A 223 3.46 -17.41 3.54
C ALA A 223 4.58 -18.35 4.00
N LEU A 224 5.43 -17.91 4.94
CA LEU A 224 6.57 -18.68 5.41
C LEU A 224 6.16 -19.78 6.42
N GLU A 225 5.16 -19.51 7.27
CA GLU A 225 4.64 -20.47 8.25
C GLU A 225 4.06 -21.74 7.60
N THR A 226 3.51 -21.59 6.41
CA THR A 226 2.82 -22.69 5.69
C THR A 226 3.61 -23.25 4.51
N ALA A 227 4.73 -22.65 4.16
CA ALA A 227 5.58 -23.07 3.07
C ALA A 227 6.51 -24.23 3.48
N THR A 228 6.91 -25.06 2.53
CA THR A 228 8.09 -25.92 2.69
C THR A 228 9.34 -25.06 2.77
N ASP A 229 10.41 -25.56 3.40
CA ASP A 229 11.68 -24.85 3.54
C ASP A 229 12.21 -24.34 2.17
N ALA A 230 12.12 -25.17 1.14
CA ALA A 230 12.53 -24.79 -0.22
C ALA A 230 11.67 -23.66 -0.81
N SER A 231 10.35 -23.69 -0.59
CA SER A 231 9.44 -22.64 -1.05
C SER A 231 9.64 -21.33 -0.30
N ALA A 232 9.81 -21.40 1.03
CA ALA A 232 10.12 -20.24 1.87
C ALA A 232 11.43 -19.58 1.42
N LYS A 233 12.47 -20.39 1.23
CA LYS A 233 13.77 -19.93 0.71
C LYS A 233 13.63 -19.24 -0.64
N ALA A 234 12.93 -19.87 -1.60
CA ALA A 234 12.75 -19.29 -2.92
C ALA A 234 11.98 -17.96 -2.92
N MET A 235 10.99 -17.79 -2.02
CA MET A 235 10.29 -16.52 -1.85
C MET A 235 11.18 -15.44 -1.25
N MET A 236 11.97 -15.77 -0.21
CA MET A 236 12.91 -14.84 0.43
C MET A 236 14.00 -14.38 -0.53
N GLU A 237 14.57 -15.32 -1.29
CA GLU A 237 15.58 -15.02 -2.31
C GLU A 237 15.03 -14.10 -3.39
N PHE A 238 13.79 -14.32 -3.84
CA PHE A 238 13.16 -13.44 -4.81
C PHE A 238 12.94 -12.03 -4.26
N VAL A 239 12.42 -11.88 -3.04
CA VAL A 239 12.24 -10.55 -2.40
C VAL A 239 13.58 -9.83 -2.24
N ARG A 240 14.64 -10.58 -1.85
CA ARG A 240 15.99 -10.04 -1.77
C ARG A 240 16.50 -9.60 -3.15
N GLU A 241 16.29 -10.42 -4.18
CA GLU A 241 16.71 -10.11 -5.55
C GLU A 241 16.00 -8.85 -6.08
N VAL A 242 14.70 -8.69 -5.80
CA VAL A 242 13.96 -7.47 -6.13
C VAL A 242 14.63 -6.26 -5.50
N TYR A 243 14.93 -6.30 -4.21
CA TYR A 243 15.60 -5.22 -3.52
C TYR A 243 17.00 -4.95 -4.09
N ASP A 244 17.84 -5.99 -4.22
CA ASP A 244 19.23 -5.86 -4.67
C ASP A 244 19.33 -5.33 -6.11
N ARG A 245 18.42 -5.72 -7.01
CA ARG A 245 18.45 -5.32 -8.42
C ARG A 245 17.84 -3.95 -8.69
N THR A 246 16.82 -3.58 -7.93
CA THR A 246 16.05 -2.36 -8.21
C THR A 246 16.43 -1.19 -7.31
N GLY A 247 17.04 -1.47 -6.14
CA GLY A 247 17.31 -0.47 -5.12
C GLY A 247 16.04 0.15 -4.51
N CYS A 248 14.86 -0.43 -4.74
CA CYS A 248 13.61 0.09 -4.19
C CYS A 248 13.59 0.03 -2.67
N GLY A 249 12.91 0.96 -2.01
CA GLY A 249 12.61 0.83 -0.59
C GLY A 249 11.81 -0.45 -0.33
N LEU A 250 12.18 -1.21 0.69
CA LEU A 250 11.51 -2.47 1.05
C LEU A 250 10.99 -2.39 2.48
N VAL A 251 9.68 -2.62 2.65
CA VAL A 251 9.05 -2.73 3.97
C VAL A 251 8.32 -4.06 4.05
N MET A 252 8.62 -4.82 5.10
CA MET A 252 7.89 -6.06 5.41
C MET A 252 7.24 -5.96 6.77
N SER A 253 6.00 -6.46 6.89
CA SER A 253 5.31 -6.50 8.17
C SER A 253 4.97 -7.93 8.60
N ALA A 254 4.99 -8.14 9.91
CA ALA A 254 4.63 -9.41 10.53
C ALA A 254 3.96 -9.21 11.90
N THR A 255 3.38 -10.27 12.43
CA THR A 255 3.03 -10.34 13.85
C THR A 255 4.27 -10.63 14.70
N LYS A 256 4.20 -10.39 16.01
CA LYS A 256 5.30 -10.78 16.93
C LYS A 256 5.52 -12.29 16.98
N VAL A 257 4.45 -13.07 16.87
CA VAL A 257 4.54 -14.54 16.79
C VAL A 257 5.23 -14.94 15.50
N GLY A 258 4.83 -14.36 14.37
CA GLY A 258 5.49 -14.57 13.08
C GLY A 258 6.97 -14.18 13.11
N LEU A 259 7.33 -13.08 13.81
CA LEU A 259 8.73 -12.72 14.01
C LEU A 259 9.52 -13.81 14.77
N ALA A 260 8.98 -14.32 15.88
CA ALA A 260 9.64 -15.37 16.67
C ALA A 260 9.87 -16.62 15.81
N GLY A 261 8.91 -16.98 14.95
CA GLY A 261 9.05 -18.07 13.98
C GLY A 261 10.13 -17.78 12.92
N LEU A 262 10.32 -16.53 12.52
CA LEU A 262 11.38 -16.13 11.57
C LEU A 262 12.76 -16.06 12.22
N GLU A 263 12.87 -15.55 13.44
CA GLU A 263 14.16 -15.35 14.16
C GLU A 263 14.66 -16.63 14.83
N GLY A 264 13.81 -17.54 15.23
CA GLY A 264 14.19 -18.80 15.91
C GLY A 264 13.96 -20.06 15.09
N GLY A 265 13.41 -19.94 13.87
CA GLY A 265 13.02 -21.06 13.04
C GLY A 265 14.06 -21.44 11.97
N LYS A 266 13.70 -22.44 11.15
CA LYS A 266 14.53 -22.93 10.04
C LYS A 266 14.90 -21.85 9.00
N ASN A 267 14.14 -20.75 8.96
CA ASN A 267 14.33 -19.63 8.02
C ASN A 267 15.25 -18.54 8.57
N GLN A 268 15.83 -18.70 9.76
CA GLN A 268 16.69 -17.70 10.41
C GLN A 268 17.85 -17.24 9.52
N MET A 269 18.54 -18.16 8.86
CA MET A 269 19.68 -17.82 7.99
C MET A 269 19.27 -16.91 6.81
N LEU A 270 18.09 -17.14 6.25
CA LEU A 270 17.57 -16.33 5.14
C LEU A 270 17.21 -14.92 5.60
N PHE A 271 16.61 -14.84 6.79
CA PHE A 271 16.26 -13.58 7.43
C PHE A 271 17.51 -12.76 7.81
N ASP A 272 18.55 -13.42 8.31
CA ASP A 272 19.84 -12.80 8.65
C ASP A 272 20.54 -12.22 7.41
N GLN A 273 20.38 -12.82 6.24
CA GLN A 273 20.93 -12.27 5.00
C GLN A 273 20.31 -10.92 4.62
N LEU A 274 19.00 -10.75 4.85
CA LEU A 274 18.35 -9.45 4.70
C LEU A 274 18.77 -8.47 5.80
N ARG A 275 18.88 -8.93 7.05
CA ARG A 275 19.33 -8.09 8.19
C ARG A 275 20.72 -7.49 7.97
N ARG A 276 21.63 -8.22 7.35
CA ARG A 276 23.00 -7.73 7.02
C ARG A 276 23.02 -6.55 6.04
N ARG A 277 21.89 -6.22 5.43
CA ARG A 277 21.73 -5.05 4.55
C ARG A 277 21.29 -3.78 5.28
N GLY A 278 21.41 -3.72 6.60
CA GLY A 278 21.10 -2.55 7.39
C GLY A 278 19.61 -2.39 7.70
N VAL A 279 18.92 -3.50 7.96
CA VAL A 279 17.48 -3.50 8.24
C VAL A 279 17.12 -2.70 9.49
N VAL A 280 16.16 -1.80 9.36
CA VAL A 280 15.51 -1.11 10.47
C VAL A 280 14.43 -2.01 11.07
N LYS A 281 14.66 -2.51 12.29
CA LYS A 281 13.69 -3.31 13.03
C LYS A 281 12.78 -2.40 13.86
N VAL A 282 11.50 -2.34 13.53
CA VAL A 282 10.49 -1.56 14.24
C VAL A 282 9.56 -2.50 15.00
N VAL A 283 9.59 -2.45 16.33
CA VAL A 283 8.71 -3.23 17.17
C VAL A 283 7.63 -2.31 17.74
N LEU A 284 6.40 -2.51 17.29
CA LEU A 284 5.25 -1.76 17.79
C LEU A 284 4.78 -2.32 19.14
N PRO A 285 4.17 -1.48 19.97
CA PRO A 285 3.65 -1.91 21.28
C PRO A 285 2.52 -2.93 21.12
N ASP A 286 2.32 -3.80 22.11
CA ASP A 286 1.20 -4.77 22.12
C ASP A 286 -0.14 -4.11 22.36
N VAL A 287 -0.13 -3.04 23.15
CA VAL A 287 -1.30 -2.22 23.45
C VAL A 287 -0.98 -0.79 23.00
N PRO A 288 -1.87 -0.13 22.25
CA PRO A 288 -1.64 1.25 21.83
C PRO A 288 -1.51 2.16 23.05
N PRO A 289 -0.66 3.19 22.97
CA PRO A 289 -0.54 4.18 24.02
C PRO A 289 -1.88 4.85 24.33
N VAL A 290 -2.08 5.28 25.57
CA VAL A 290 -3.30 6.04 25.97
C VAL A 290 -3.48 7.28 25.10
N ARG A 291 -2.39 7.88 24.64
CA ARG A 291 -2.39 9.01 23.69
C ARG A 291 -3.15 8.67 22.42
N ASP A 292 -2.99 7.46 21.88
CA ASP A 292 -3.70 7.03 20.67
C ASP A 292 -5.20 6.86 20.93
N ILE A 293 -5.57 6.28 22.09
CA ILE A 293 -6.96 6.17 22.53
C ILE A 293 -7.59 7.57 22.63
N ASN A 294 -6.88 8.52 23.22
CA ASN A 294 -7.33 9.91 23.37
C ASN A 294 -7.47 10.62 21.99
N THR A 295 -6.54 10.38 21.08
CA THR A 295 -6.61 10.91 19.72
C THR A 295 -7.81 10.37 18.97
N ILE A 296 -8.09 9.08 19.12
CA ILE A 296 -9.27 8.44 18.54
C ILE A 296 -10.55 9.02 19.15
N ALA A 297 -10.63 9.15 20.47
CA ALA A 297 -11.80 9.73 21.12
C ALA A 297 -12.11 11.14 20.60
N ARG A 298 -11.08 12.00 20.50
CA ARG A 298 -11.22 13.37 19.96
C ARG A 298 -11.70 13.38 18.50
N SER A 299 -11.30 12.41 17.70
CA SER A 299 -11.73 12.33 16.28
C SER A 299 -13.21 11.97 16.11
N PHE A 300 -13.85 11.53 17.19
CA PHE A 300 -15.28 11.27 17.28
C PHE A 300 -16.03 12.31 18.14
N ASP A 301 -15.40 13.44 18.46
CA ASP A 301 -15.93 14.50 19.31
C ASP A 301 -16.31 14.03 20.72
N LEU A 302 -15.68 12.96 21.20
CA LEU A 302 -15.89 12.42 22.53
C LEU A 302 -14.96 13.09 23.56
N PRO A 303 -15.43 13.29 24.81
CA PRO A 303 -14.55 13.69 25.90
C PRO A 303 -13.48 12.62 26.13
N LEU A 304 -12.33 13.03 26.71
CA LEU A 304 -11.25 12.08 26.97
C LEU A 304 -11.75 10.96 27.94
N PRO A 305 -11.50 9.68 27.60
CA PRO A 305 -11.92 8.60 28.46
C PRO A 305 -11.11 8.60 29.75
N ALA A 306 -11.80 8.48 30.89
CA ALA A 306 -11.22 8.43 32.23
C ALA A 306 -11.86 7.30 33.06
N GLY A 307 -11.26 6.98 34.20
CA GLY A 307 -11.79 6.00 35.16
C GLY A 307 -12.13 4.66 34.53
N GLU A 308 -13.32 4.16 34.78
CA GLU A 308 -13.82 2.87 34.29
C GLU A 308 -13.91 2.81 32.75
N VAL A 309 -14.24 3.91 32.09
CA VAL A 309 -14.31 3.97 30.62
C VAL A 309 -12.95 3.67 30.03
N LEU A 310 -11.90 4.35 30.50
CA LEU A 310 -10.54 4.13 30.02
C LEU A 310 -10.06 2.71 30.34
N ALA A 311 -10.36 2.21 31.53
CA ALA A 311 -10.02 0.83 31.93
C ALA A 311 -10.68 -0.20 31.01
N GLY A 312 -11.97 -0.04 30.72
CA GLY A 312 -12.71 -0.91 29.80
C GLY A 312 -12.17 -0.85 28.38
N ILE A 313 -11.83 0.34 27.86
CA ILE A 313 -11.22 0.49 26.54
C ILE A 313 -9.84 -0.19 26.50
N LYS A 314 -8.99 0.02 27.49
CA LYS A 314 -7.67 -0.65 27.58
C LYS A 314 -7.81 -2.18 27.58
N GLN A 315 -8.75 -2.72 28.33
CA GLN A 315 -9.01 -4.15 28.36
C GLN A 315 -9.51 -4.66 27.00
N LEU A 316 -10.46 -3.95 26.37
CA LEU A 316 -10.96 -4.29 25.03
C LEU A 316 -9.83 -4.29 24.00
N VAL A 317 -9.01 -3.25 24.00
CA VAL A 317 -7.90 -3.11 23.04
C VAL A 317 -6.82 -4.18 23.28
N LYS A 318 -6.53 -4.51 24.53
CA LYS A 318 -5.59 -5.58 24.88
C LYS A 318 -6.07 -6.95 24.39
N THR A 319 -7.36 -7.23 24.49
CA THR A 319 -7.93 -8.57 24.20
C THR A 319 -8.36 -8.71 22.72
N ARG A 320 -8.88 -7.64 22.11
CA ARG A 320 -9.50 -7.68 20.78
C ARG A 320 -8.85 -6.74 19.76
N GLY A 321 -7.92 -5.89 20.19
CA GLY A 321 -7.17 -4.97 19.35
C GLY A 321 -7.84 -3.61 19.11
N LEU A 322 -7.04 -2.64 18.68
CA LEU A 322 -7.45 -1.27 18.42
C LEU A 322 -8.51 -1.17 17.32
N GLY A 323 -8.42 -2.01 16.31
CA GLY A 323 -9.38 -2.03 15.20
C GLY A 323 -10.81 -2.34 15.65
N VAL A 324 -10.98 -3.18 16.68
CA VAL A 324 -12.32 -3.49 17.25
C VAL A 324 -12.87 -2.28 18.00
N PHE A 325 -12.04 -1.59 18.78
CA PHE A 325 -12.43 -0.35 19.46
C PHE A 325 -12.96 0.69 18.46
N ILE A 326 -12.22 0.94 17.36
CA ILE A 326 -12.63 1.88 16.31
C ILE A 326 -13.93 1.43 15.65
N LYS A 327 -14.09 0.15 15.34
CA LYS A 327 -15.33 -0.39 14.74
C LYS A 327 -16.55 -0.17 15.65
N TYR A 328 -16.38 -0.37 16.97
CA TYR A 328 -17.47 -0.12 17.92
C TYR A 328 -17.79 1.37 18.03
N LEU A 329 -16.81 2.25 18.00
CA LEU A 329 -17.05 3.70 17.94
C LEU A 329 -17.80 4.11 16.67
N GLN A 330 -17.36 3.63 15.50
CA GLN A 330 -18.04 3.89 14.24
C GLN A 330 -19.50 3.39 14.24
N LYS A 331 -19.73 2.21 14.83
CA LYS A 331 -21.09 1.68 14.95
C LYS A 331 -21.95 2.50 15.91
N SER A 332 -21.39 2.89 17.06
CA SER A 332 -22.06 3.76 18.03
C SER A 332 -22.43 5.10 17.41
N TYR A 333 -21.50 5.72 16.68
CA TYR A 333 -21.74 6.94 15.94
C TYR A 333 -22.88 6.79 14.92
N ALA A 334 -22.90 5.69 14.17
CA ALA A 334 -23.96 5.42 13.19
C ALA A 334 -25.33 5.21 13.85
N VAL A 335 -25.38 4.56 15.02
CA VAL A 335 -26.62 4.38 15.80
C VAL A 335 -27.14 5.74 16.31
N CYS A 336 -26.27 6.52 16.95
CA CYS A 336 -26.61 7.85 17.46
C CYS A 336 -27.10 8.78 16.35
N ARG A 337 -26.44 8.78 15.20
CA ARG A 337 -26.85 9.57 14.03
C ARG A 337 -28.25 9.22 13.52
N LYS A 338 -28.59 7.90 13.48
CA LYS A 338 -29.93 7.45 13.13
C LYS A 338 -30.99 7.89 14.15
N ALA A 339 -30.63 7.87 15.45
CA ALA A 339 -31.50 8.32 16.54
C ALA A 339 -31.50 9.85 16.74
N LYS A 340 -30.78 10.62 15.91
CA LYS A 340 -30.59 12.07 16.05
C LYS A 340 -30.10 12.47 17.45
N SER A 341 -29.25 11.65 18.08
CA SER A 341 -28.64 11.88 19.37
C SER A 341 -27.12 12.03 19.26
N GLU A 342 -26.52 12.70 20.22
CA GLU A 342 -25.06 12.84 20.30
C GLU A 342 -24.38 11.55 20.71
N LEU A 343 -23.17 11.33 20.20
CA LEU A 343 -22.34 10.21 20.62
C LEU A 343 -21.81 10.45 22.03
N SER A 344 -21.95 9.46 22.90
CA SER A 344 -21.46 9.48 24.28
C SER A 344 -20.81 8.16 24.67
N TRP A 345 -20.04 8.13 25.76
CA TRP A 345 -19.47 6.90 26.28
C TRP A 345 -20.54 5.90 26.73
N ASP A 346 -21.72 6.36 27.17
CA ASP A 346 -22.83 5.48 27.51
C ASP A 346 -23.45 4.83 26.27
N ALA A 347 -23.60 5.58 25.17
CA ALA A 347 -24.02 5.03 23.89
C ALA A 347 -23.00 3.98 23.39
N TYR A 348 -21.70 4.27 23.51
CA TYR A 348 -20.64 3.33 23.20
C TYR A 348 -20.73 2.04 24.05
N ARG A 349 -20.87 2.18 25.38
CA ARG A 349 -21.05 1.02 26.29
C ARG A 349 -22.23 0.13 25.91
N LYS A 350 -23.39 0.72 25.58
CA LYS A 350 -24.59 -0.02 25.14
C LYS A 350 -24.29 -0.86 23.89
N VAL A 351 -23.61 -0.30 22.90
CA VAL A 351 -23.23 -1.02 21.69
C VAL A 351 -22.23 -2.14 21.97
N VAL A 352 -21.19 -1.87 22.77
CA VAL A 352 -20.20 -2.89 23.15
C VAL A 352 -20.87 -4.05 23.89
N ASN A 353 -21.71 -3.77 24.90
CA ASN A 353 -22.41 -4.79 25.67
C ASN A 353 -23.36 -5.62 24.80
N GLY A 354 -24.06 -4.99 23.84
CA GLY A 354 -24.89 -5.71 22.88
C GLY A 354 -24.08 -6.71 22.02
N TYR A 355 -22.90 -6.34 21.55
CA TYR A 355 -22.05 -7.26 20.79
C TYR A 355 -21.40 -8.34 21.67
N LEU A 356 -21.07 -8.04 22.92
CA LEU A 356 -20.56 -9.04 23.87
C LEU A 356 -21.64 -10.09 24.23
N ALA A 357 -22.86 -9.65 24.43
CA ALA A 357 -24.00 -10.53 24.68
C ALA A 357 -24.28 -11.46 23.48
N LEU A 358 -24.26 -10.94 22.26
CA LEU A 358 -24.39 -11.74 21.04
C LEU A 358 -23.27 -12.78 20.88
N GLY A 359 -22.06 -12.45 21.32
CA GLY A 359 -20.92 -13.38 21.30
C GLY A 359 -21.05 -14.50 22.34
N ALA A 360 -21.62 -14.20 23.52
CA ALA A 360 -21.87 -15.18 24.56
C ALA A 360 -22.96 -16.20 24.16
N MET A 361 -24.03 -15.75 23.51
CA MET A 361 -25.11 -16.62 23.00
C MET A 361 -24.64 -17.64 21.94
N LYS A 362 -23.54 -17.39 21.24
CA LYS A 362 -22.98 -18.34 20.25
C LYS A 362 -22.05 -19.40 20.82
N SER A 363 -21.67 -19.30 22.10
CA SER A 363 -20.80 -20.28 22.75
C SER A 363 -21.58 -21.39 23.47
N GLU A 364 -22.90 -21.37 23.41
CA GLU A 364 -23.79 -22.38 24.02
C GLU A 364 -24.36 -23.40 23.00
N TYR A 365 -23.83 -23.42 21.75
CA TYR A 365 -24.19 -24.40 20.72
C TYR A 365 -22.97 -25.18 20.24
#